data_cefbab064534a8c660e083bb638d8a0c
#
_entry.id   cefbab064534a8c660e083bb638d8a0c
#
_cell.length_a   1.000
_cell.length_b   1.000
_cell.length_c   1.000
_cell.angle_alpha   90.00
_cell.angle_beta   90.00
_cell.angle_gamma   90.00
#
_symmetry.space_group_name_H-M   'P 1'
#
loop_
_entity.id
_entity.type
_entity.pdbx_description
1 polymer ?
#
loop_
_entity_poly.entity_id
_entity_poly.type
_entity_poly.pdbx_seq_one_letter_code
_entity_poly.pdbx_strand_id
1 'polypeptide(L)'
;KLDNLIFVINCNLQRLDGPVRGNGKIIQELEGEFRGAGWNVIKLIWGSNWDPLLARDKDGALRRIMMETVDGDFQAFKANDGAYVRKHFFGRDPRTLEMVAKMSDDDIWNLRRGGHDPQKVYAAYAAAVKHQGQPTVLLVKTVKGFGMGSSGEGKNTVHQTKKLTDEDIKAFRDRFNIPIPDSELHKLPFYKPADDTPEMQYLHERRKALGGYLPDRKSTRLNSSH
;
A
#
# COMPACT_ATOMS: atom_id res chain seq x y z
N LYS A 1 20.80 21.29 -2.90
CA LYS A 1 20.29 19.91 -2.91
C LYS A 1 18.91 19.91 -2.26
N LEU A 2 17.97 19.15 -2.86
CA LEU A 2 16.59 19.03 -2.37
C LEU A 2 16.47 17.77 -1.49
N ASP A 3 17.23 17.69 -0.41
CA ASP A 3 17.25 16.52 0.47
C ASP A 3 16.02 16.40 1.39
N ASN A 4 15.19 17.43 1.46
CA ASN A 4 13.90 17.43 2.12
C ASN A 4 12.72 17.10 1.17
N LEU A 5 12.98 16.81 -0.11
CA LEU A 5 11.97 16.42 -1.08
C LEU A 5 11.78 14.90 -1.03
N ILE A 6 10.54 14.46 -0.81
CA ILE A 6 10.13 13.06 -0.82
C ILE A 6 9.02 12.88 -1.85
N PHE A 7 9.30 12.06 -2.88
CA PHE A 7 8.26 11.58 -3.80
C PHE A 7 7.74 10.24 -3.33
N VAL A 8 6.44 10.04 -3.44
CA VAL A 8 5.79 8.76 -3.17
C VAL A 8 5.06 8.31 -4.43
N ILE A 9 5.54 7.25 -5.06
CA ILE A 9 4.91 6.68 -6.25
C ILE A 9 4.10 5.46 -5.83
N ASN A 10 2.78 5.57 -5.98
CA ASN A 10 1.85 4.49 -5.71
C ASN A 10 1.86 3.48 -6.86
N CYS A 11 2.57 2.38 -6.67
CA CYS A 11 2.77 1.33 -7.68
C CYS A 11 1.76 0.20 -7.50
N ASN A 12 0.52 0.41 -7.92
CA ASN A 12 -0.50 -0.65 -7.90
C ASN A 12 -0.38 -1.64 -9.07
N LEU A 13 0.56 -1.41 -10.01
CA LEU A 13 0.91 -2.23 -11.17
C LEU A 13 -0.17 -2.29 -12.26
N GLN A 14 -1.25 -1.52 -12.15
CA GLN A 14 -2.40 -1.57 -13.07
C GLN A 14 -2.71 -0.22 -13.71
N ARG A 15 -3.11 -0.27 -14.98
CA ARG A 15 -3.77 0.80 -15.71
C ARG A 15 -5.29 0.66 -15.59
N LEU A 16 -6.02 1.24 -16.56
CA LEU A 16 -7.48 1.16 -16.62
C LEU A 16 -7.95 -0.26 -16.98
N ASP A 17 -7.25 -0.92 -17.89
CA ASP A 17 -7.62 -2.12 -18.61
C ASP A 17 -6.66 -3.30 -18.46
N GLY A 18 -5.57 -3.11 -17.72
CA GLY A 18 -4.57 -4.17 -17.56
C GLY A 18 -3.35 -3.74 -16.73
N PRO A 19 -2.28 -4.52 -16.72
CA PRO A 19 -1.04 -4.17 -16.05
C PRO A 19 -0.33 -3.01 -16.75
N VAL A 20 0.43 -2.21 -15.99
CA VAL A 20 1.31 -1.16 -16.55
C VAL A 20 2.37 -1.78 -17.44
N ARG A 21 2.99 -2.85 -16.97
CA ARG A 21 3.92 -3.70 -17.73
C ARG A 21 3.44 -5.16 -17.64
N GLY A 22 2.99 -5.75 -18.75
CA GLY A 22 2.55 -7.15 -18.75
C GLY A 22 3.70 -8.10 -18.41
N ASN A 23 4.74 -8.07 -19.26
CA ASN A 23 5.93 -8.91 -19.18
C ASN A 23 7.15 -8.18 -18.60
N GLY A 24 6.96 -6.98 -18.01
CA GLY A 24 8.01 -6.17 -17.40
C GLY A 24 7.78 -5.96 -15.91
N LYS A 25 8.55 -5.05 -15.33
CA LYS A 25 8.60 -4.75 -13.89
C LYS A 25 8.76 -3.26 -13.69
N ILE A 26 7.65 -2.53 -13.67
CA ILE A 26 7.67 -1.06 -13.60
C ILE A 26 8.42 -0.51 -12.37
N ILE A 27 8.37 -1.21 -11.22
CA ILE A 27 9.07 -0.74 -10.02
C ILE A 27 10.58 -0.79 -10.22
N GLN A 28 11.12 -1.82 -10.87
CA GLN A 28 12.53 -1.93 -11.17
C GLN A 28 12.97 -0.94 -12.24
N GLU A 29 12.14 -0.67 -13.24
CA GLU A 29 12.37 0.36 -14.24
C GLU A 29 12.50 1.73 -13.55
N LEU A 30 11.51 2.12 -12.74
CA LEU A 30 11.52 3.36 -11.98
C LEU A 30 12.71 3.44 -11.01
N GLU A 31 13.05 2.33 -10.33
CA GLU A 31 14.24 2.29 -9.48
C GLU A 31 15.51 2.65 -10.27
N GLY A 32 15.68 2.09 -11.47
CA GLY A 32 16.81 2.38 -12.34
C GLY A 32 16.86 3.85 -12.76
N GLU A 33 15.74 4.41 -13.17
CA GLU A 33 15.65 5.80 -13.59
C GLU A 33 15.96 6.78 -12.44
N PHE A 34 15.35 6.60 -11.27
CA PHE A 34 15.58 7.48 -10.11
C PHE A 34 17.02 7.35 -9.58
N ARG A 35 17.56 6.14 -9.49
CA ARG A 35 18.96 5.95 -9.09
C ARG A 35 19.92 6.60 -10.08
N GLY A 36 19.68 6.44 -11.39
CA GLY A 36 20.47 7.07 -12.43
C GLY A 36 20.45 8.60 -12.37
N ALA A 37 19.32 9.18 -11.93
CA ALA A 37 19.18 10.61 -11.69
C ALA A 37 19.72 11.09 -10.33
N GLY A 38 20.35 10.22 -9.55
CA GLY A 38 20.98 10.56 -8.27
C GLY A 38 20.04 10.65 -7.08
N TRP A 39 18.87 10.01 -7.13
CA TRP A 39 17.92 9.94 -6.01
C TRP A 39 18.24 8.78 -5.06
N ASN A 40 17.95 8.99 -3.79
CA ASN A 40 17.80 7.89 -2.84
C ASN A 40 16.48 7.17 -3.12
N VAL A 41 16.53 5.84 -3.32
CA VAL A 41 15.34 5.04 -3.66
C VAL A 41 15.06 4.03 -2.56
N ILE A 42 13.87 4.10 -1.99
CA ILE A 42 13.34 3.13 -1.02
C ILE A 42 12.17 2.38 -1.66
N LYS A 43 12.28 1.06 -1.75
CA LYS A 43 11.22 0.19 -2.26
C LYS A 43 10.42 -0.40 -1.11
N LEU A 44 9.11 -0.15 -1.11
CA LEU A 44 8.17 -0.67 -0.12
C LEU A 44 7.28 -1.72 -0.79
N ILE A 45 7.77 -2.97 -0.86
CA ILE A 45 7.19 -4.03 -1.69
C ILE A 45 6.38 -5.03 -0.86
N TRP A 46 6.99 -5.60 0.19
CA TRP A 46 6.48 -6.71 0.97
C TRP A 46 6.09 -6.27 2.38
N GLY A 47 4.92 -6.69 2.84
CA GLY A 47 4.44 -6.43 4.19
C GLY A 47 5.16 -7.31 5.23
N SER A 48 4.96 -7.00 6.52
CA SER A 48 5.63 -7.66 7.65
C SER A 48 5.34 -9.16 7.73
N ASN A 49 4.19 -9.61 7.25
CA ASN A 49 3.85 -11.04 7.24
C ASN A 49 4.65 -11.87 6.21
N TRP A 50 5.43 -11.23 5.32
CA TRP A 50 6.44 -11.89 4.50
C TRP A 50 7.77 -12.10 5.23
N ASP A 51 8.05 -11.34 6.30
CA ASP A 51 9.36 -11.37 6.97
C ASP A 51 9.72 -12.77 7.50
N PRO A 52 8.82 -13.58 8.10
CA PRO A 52 9.13 -14.94 8.51
C PRO A 52 9.47 -15.88 7.34
N LEU A 53 8.85 -15.69 6.17
CA LEU A 53 9.15 -16.47 4.97
C LEU A 53 10.54 -16.07 4.43
N LEU A 54 10.81 -14.78 4.33
CA LEU A 54 12.10 -14.25 3.87
C LEU A 54 13.25 -14.66 4.82
N ALA A 55 13.02 -14.70 6.13
CA ALA A 55 14.01 -15.14 7.10
C ALA A 55 14.38 -16.63 6.95
N ARG A 56 13.45 -17.47 6.48
CA ARG A 56 13.67 -18.91 6.22
C ARG A 56 14.30 -19.18 4.84
N ASP A 57 14.31 -18.22 3.94
CA ASP A 57 14.82 -18.33 2.57
C ASP A 57 16.37 -18.34 2.55
N LYS A 58 16.97 -19.43 3.04
CA LYS A 58 18.42 -19.55 3.19
C LYS A 58 19.16 -19.65 1.85
N ASP A 59 18.57 -20.31 0.89
CA ASP A 59 19.12 -20.55 -0.44
C ASP A 59 18.61 -19.57 -1.51
N GLY A 60 17.79 -18.60 -1.12
CA GLY A 60 17.29 -17.54 -2.00
C GLY A 60 16.23 -17.98 -3.01
N ALA A 61 15.62 -19.15 -2.84
CA ALA A 61 14.59 -19.65 -3.76
C ALA A 61 13.37 -18.72 -3.82
N LEU A 62 12.89 -18.25 -2.66
CA LEU A 62 11.77 -17.31 -2.59
C LEU A 62 12.13 -15.96 -3.22
N ARG A 63 13.30 -15.40 -2.88
CA ARG A 63 13.75 -14.14 -3.48
C ARG A 63 13.90 -14.25 -4.99
N ARG A 64 14.37 -15.38 -5.51
CA ARG A 64 14.48 -15.60 -6.94
C ARG A 64 13.11 -15.55 -7.62
N ILE A 65 12.11 -16.31 -7.15
CA ILE A 65 10.78 -16.26 -7.77
C ILE A 65 10.12 -14.88 -7.63
N MET A 66 10.36 -14.15 -6.53
CA MET A 66 9.94 -12.76 -6.37
C MET A 66 10.58 -11.84 -7.43
N MET A 67 11.86 -12.05 -7.73
CA MET A 67 12.58 -11.27 -8.72
C MET A 67 12.20 -11.64 -10.16
N GLU A 68 11.84 -12.87 -10.45
CA GLU A 68 11.43 -13.33 -11.77
C GLU A 68 9.97 -13.01 -12.11
N THR A 69 9.12 -12.82 -11.09
CA THR A 69 7.69 -12.56 -11.27
C THR A 69 7.44 -11.19 -11.89
N VAL A 70 6.74 -11.16 -13.03
CA VAL A 70 6.39 -9.95 -13.76
C VAL A 70 5.11 -9.30 -13.23
N ASP A 71 4.85 -8.05 -13.62
CA ASP A 71 3.72 -7.26 -13.12
C ASP A 71 2.36 -7.87 -13.47
N GLY A 72 2.26 -8.49 -14.67
CA GLY A 72 1.04 -9.20 -15.09
C GLY A 72 0.69 -10.38 -14.18
N ASP A 73 1.71 -11.15 -13.76
CA ASP A 73 1.51 -12.26 -12.81
C ASP A 73 1.07 -11.74 -11.43
N PHE A 74 1.70 -10.64 -10.95
CA PHE A 74 1.30 -10.04 -9.67
C PHE A 74 -0.14 -9.50 -9.70
N GLN A 75 -0.62 -9.03 -10.84
CA GLN A 75 -2.02 -8.68 -11.01
C GLN A 75 -2.91 -9.92 -10.96
N ALA A 76 -2.56 -10.98 -11.70
CA ALA A 76 -3.31 -12.23 -11.70
C ALA A 76 -3.42 -12.83 -10.29
N PHE A 77 -2.35 -12.79 -9.50
CA PHE A 77 -2.36 -13.27 -8.11
C PHE A 77 -3.34 -12.53 -7.22
N LYS A 78 -3.59 -11.24 -7.47
CA LYS A 78 -4.56 -10.48 -6.69
C LYS A 78 -5.99 -10.54 -7.23
N ALA A 79 -6.15 -10.86 -8.50
CA ALA A 79 -7.46 -11.07 -9.12
C ALA A 79 -8.05 -12.47 -8.83
N ASN A 80 -7.22 -13.40 -8.34
CA ASN A 80 -7.60 -14.77 -7.96
C ASN A 80 -7.50 -14.97 -6.44
N ASP A 81 -7.40 -16.21 -5.98
CA ASP A 81 -7.40 -16.62 -4.57
C ASP A 81 -6.04 -17.16 -4.08
N GLY A 82 -5.98 -17.56 -2.82
CA GLY A 82 -4.78 -18.11 -2.22
C GLY A 82 -4.36 -19.46 -2.80
N ALA A 83 -5.29 -20.30 -3.24
CA ALA A 83 -4.99 -21.56 -3.92
C ALA A 83 -4.28 -21.31 -5.25
N TYR A 84 -4.73 -20.28 -6.00
CA TYR A 84 -4.07 -19.85 -7.22
C TYR A 84 -2.64 -19.35 -6.95
N VAL A 85 -2.45 -18.54 -5.90
CA VAL A 85 -1.11 -18.04 -5.51
C VAL A 85 -0.21 -19.19 -5.07
N ARG A 86 -0.72 -20.13 -4.27
CA ARG A 86 0.03 -21.33 -3.88
C ARG A 86 0.55 -22.07 -5.10
N LYS A 87 -0.31 -22.34 -6.07
CA LYS A 87 0.02 -23.10 -7.29
C LYS A 87 0.97 -22.33 -8.21
N HIS A 88 0.66 -21.07 -8.51
CA HIS A 88 1.29 -20.33 -9.61
C HIS A 88 2.45 -19.41 -9.18
N PHE A 89 2.58 -19.12 -7.89
CA PHE A 89 3.71 -18.41 -7.33
C PHE A 89 4.63 -19.36 -6.55
N PHE A 90 4.16 -19.88 -5.40
CA PHE A 90 4.99 -20.75 -4.56
C PHE A 90 5.30 -22.11 -5.23
N GLY A 91 4.41 -22.63 -6.06
CA GLY A 91 4.59 -23.87 -6.81
C GLY A 91 5.63 -23.84 -7.93
N ARG A 92 6.23 -22.67 -8.22
CA ARG A 92 7.32 -22.52 -9.20
C ARG A 92 8.62 -23.18 -8.76
N ASP A 93 8.79 -23.36 -7.45
CA ASP A 93 9.95 -24.03 -6.86
C ASP A 93 9.48 -24.91 -5.69
N PRO A 94 9.85 -26.21 -5.65
CA PRO A 94 9.43 -27.10 -4.57
C PRO A 94 9.78 -26.58 -3.17
N ARG A 95 10.91 -25.86 -3.02
CA ARG A 95 11.35 -25.30 -1.75
C ARG A 95 10.42 -24.19 -1.28
N THR A 96 9.94 -23.34 -2.18
CA THR A 96 8.97 -22.28 -1.82
C THR A 96 7.60 -22.85 -1.54
N LEU A 97 7.18 -23.92 -2.22
CA LEU A 97 5.94 -24.62 -1.91
C LEU A 97 5.99 -25.25 -0.51
N GLU A 98 7.11 -25.86 -0.12
CA GLU A 98 7.32 -26.41 1.21
C GLU A 98 7.30 -25.32 2.29
N MET A 99 7.83 -24.13 2.03
CA MET A 99 7.80 -23.00 2.97
C MET A 99 6.37 -22.62 3.41
N VAL A 100 5.38 -22.87 2.57
CA VAL A 100 3.97 -22.52 2.82
C VAL A 100 3.08 -23.76 3.02
N ALA A 101 3.65 -24.95 3.19
CA ALA A 101 2.91 -26.19 3.31
C ALA A 101 1.91 -26.21 4.48
N LYS A 102 2.23 -25.50 5.57
CA LYS A 102 1.38 -25.39 6.78
C LYS A 102 0.46 -24.15 6.79
N MET A 103 0.54 -23.31 5.79
CA MET A 103 -0.33 -22.13 5.67
C MET A 103 -1.61 -22.50 4.95
N SER A 104 -2.73 -21.99 5.39
CA SER A 104 -3.98 -22.07 4.64
C SER A 104 -3.92 -21.20 3.37
N ASP A 105 -4.86 -21.39 2.45
CA ASP A 105 -4.95 -20.52 1.28
C ASP A 105 -5.33 -19.08 1.67
N ASP A 106 -6.13 -18.93 2.73
CA ASP A 106 -6.44 -17.61 3.29
C ASP A 106 -5.21 -16.92 3.88
N ASP A 107 -4.33 -17.66 4.56
CA ASP A 107 -3.06 -17.10 5.06
C ASP A 107 -2.20 -16.58 3.90
N ILE A 108 -2.10 -17.36 2.81
CA ILE A 108 -1.36 -16.96 1.60
C ILE A 108 -2.00 -15.75 0.94
N TRP A 109 -3.33 -15.71 0.83
CA TRP A 109 -4.06 -14.58 0.30
C TRP A 109 -3.82 -13.28 1.09
N ASN A 110 -3.71 -13.42 2.41
CA ASN A 110 -3.51 -12.31 3.34
C ASN A 110 -2.04 -11.86 3.46
N LEU A 111 -1.10 -12.43 2.71
CA LEU A 111 0.26 -11.90 2.58
C LEU A 111 0.21 -10.51 1.92
N ARG A 112 0.38 -9.46 2.71
CA ARG A 112 0.16 -8.08 2.30
C ARG A 112 1.30 -7.53 1.46
N ARG A 113 0.97 -6.58 0.58
CA ARG A 113 1.95 -5.70 -0.06
C ARG A 113 2.40 -4.62 0.92
N GLY A 114 3.64 -4.16 0.78
CA GLY A 114 4.27 -3.23 1.72
C GLY A 114 3.51 -1.92 1.89
N GLY A 115 2.92 -1.39 0.82
CA GLY A 115 2.13 -0.17 0.86
C GLY A 115 0.83 -0.24 1.68
N HIS A 116 0.41 -1.45 2.07
CA HIS A 116 -0.74 -1.68 2.95
C HIS A 116 -0.34 -2.18 4.34
N ASP A 117 0.94 -2.03 4.69
CA ASP A 117 1.48 -2.38 5.99
C ASP A 117 1.91 -1.11 6.74
N PRO A 118 1.17 -0.70 7.79
CA PRO A 118 1.46 0.54 8.51
C PRO A 118 2.88 0.61 9.08
N GLN A 119 3.42 -0.50 9.57
CA GLN A 119 4.78 -0.54 10.14
C GLN A 119 5.84 -0.32 9.06
N LYS A 120 5.71 -0.99 7.91
CA LYS A 120 6.61 -0.83 6.78
C LYS A 120 6.51 0.57 6.16
N VAL A 121 5.28 1.13 6.07
CA VAL A 121 5.05 2.49 5.62
C VAL A 121 5.74 3.48 6.55
N TYR A 122 5.52 3.38 7.86
CA TYR A 122 6.18 4.25 8.84
C TYR A 122 7.71 4.16 8.74
N ALA A 123 8.26 2.95 8.68
CA ALA A 123 9.71 2.75 8.58
C ALA A 123 10.30 3.38 7.31
N ALA A 124 9.61 3.27 6.17
CA ALA A 124 10.04 3.87 4.92
C ALA A 124 10.06 5.41 4.98
N TYR A 125 8.99 6.02 5.51
CA TYR A 125 8.95 7.47 5.72
C TYR A 125 9.99 7.94 6.74
N ALA A 126 10.17 7.23 7.85
CA ALA A 126 11.19 7.58 8.85
C ALA A 126 12.60 7.53 8.26
N ALA A 127 12.89 6.55 7.41
CA ALA A 127 14.18 6.47 6.70
C ALA A 127 14.34 7.62 5.70
N ALA A 128 13.29 7.94 4.93
CA ALA A 128 13.30 9.04 3.96
C ALA A 128 13.54 10.40 4.62
N VAL A 129 12.88 10.68 5.74
CA VAL A 129 13.02 11.95 6.50
C VAL A 129 14.43 12.11 7.07
N LYS A 130 15.08 11.01 7.46
CA LYS A 130 16.45 11.03 8.01
C LYS A 130 17.54 11.14 6.95
N HIS A 131 17.21 10.81 5.70
CA HIS A 131 18.18 10.81 4.62
C HIS A 131 18.58 12.25 4.24
N GLN A 132 19.88 12.49 4.03
CA GLN A 132 20.43 13.79 3.66
C GLN A 132 21.24 13.70 2.38
N GLY A 133 21.37 14.84 1.71
CA GLY A 133 22.25 15.00 0.54
C GLY A 133 21.60 14.63 -0.80
N GLN A 134 20.45 13.95 -0.81
CA GLN A 134 19.71 13.57 -2.01
C GLN A 134 18.20 13.65 -1.75
N PRO A 135 17.37 13.97 -2.75
CA PRO A 135 15.93 13.73 -2.66
C PRO A 135 15.63 12.23 -2.58
N THR A 136 14.53 11.87 -1.95
CA THR A 136 14.13 10.46 -1.76
C THR A 136 12.86 10.16 -2.55
N VAL A 137 12.83 9.02 -3.24
CA VAL A 137 11.60 8.44 -3.79
C VAL A 137 11.23 7.15 -3.05
N LEU A 138 9.97 7.05 -2.65
CA LEU A 138 9.36 5.82 -2.14
C LEU A 138 8.59 5.15 -3.28
N LEU A 139 9.00 3.97 -3.71
CA LEU A 139 8.27 3.14 -4.66
C LEU A 139 7.39 2.16 -3.88
N VAL A 140 6.10 2.48 -3.79
CA VAL A 140 5.17 1.85 -2.85
C VAL A 140 4.25 0.88 -3.57
N LYS A 141 4.47 -0.42 -3.39
CA LYS A 141 3.62 -1.46 -3.98
C LYS A 141 2.30 -1.60 -3.23
N THR A 142 1.21 -1.38 -3.94
CA THR A 142 -0.16 -1.43 -3.43
C THR A 142 -1.04 -2.36 -4.24
N VAL A 143 -2.31 -2.43 -3.91
CA VAL A 143 -3.36 -3.14 -4.66
C VAL A 143 -4.39 -2.11 -5.12
N LYS A 144 -4.72 -2.10 -6.41
CA LYS A 144 -5.80 -1.27 -6.95
C LYS A 144 -7.13 -1.68 -6.32
N GLY A 145 -7.91 -0.72 -5.82
CA GLY A 145 -9.17 -1.00 -5.14
C GLY A 145 -9.02 -1.70 -3.79
N PHE A 146 -7.88 -1.50 -3.10
CA PHE A 146 -7.66 -2.09 -1.78
C PHE A 146 -8.81 -1.77 -0.82
N GLY A 147 -9.32 -2.80 -0.16
CA GLY A 147 -10.47 -2.69 0.75
C GLY A 147 -11.81 -3.03 0.12
N MET A 148 -11.94 -2.96 -1.21
CA MET A 148 -13.21 -3.22 -1.90
C MET A 148 -13.58 -4.72 -1.97
N GLY A 149 -12.71 -5.60 -1.48
CA GLY A 149 -12.97 -7.04 -1.47
C GLY A 149 -13.31 -7.61 -2.85
N SER A 150 -14.32 -8.49 -2.89
CA SER A 150 -14.75 -9.16 -4.13
C SER A 150 -15.34 -8.21 -5.18
N SER A 151 -15.80 -7.02 -4.79
CA SER A 151 -16.40 -6.05 -5.72
C SER A 151 -15.37 -5.36 -6.63
N GLY A 152 -14.09 -5.29 -6.21
CA GLY A 152 -13.13 -4.54 -7.02
C GLY A 152 -11.65 -4.75 -6.73
N GLU A 153 -11.27 -5.36 -5.59
CA GLU A 153 -9.86 -5.45 -5.21
C GLU A 153 -9.04 -6.25 -6.24
N GLY A 154 -8.05 -5.58 -6.85
CA GLY A 154 -7.20 -6.17 -7.88
C GLY A 154 -7.83 -6.28 -9.27
N LYS A 155 -9.09 -5.88 -9.43
CA LYS A 155 -9.81 -6.01 -10.72
C LYS A 155 -9.68 -4.75 -11.58
N ASN A 156 -9.67 -4.93 -12.90
CA ASN A 156 -9.65 -3.80 -13.86
C ASN A 156 -10.93 -2.97 -13.78
N THR A 157 -12.07 -3.62 -13.54
CA THR A 157 -13.40 -2.99 -13.46
C THR A 157 -13.52 -1.95 -12.34
N VAL A 158 -12.67 -2.00 -11.32
CA VAL A 158 -12.72 -1.06 -10.19
C VAL A 158 -12.60 0.41 -10.60
N HIS A 159 -11.92 0.71 -11.70
CA HIS A 159 -11.79 2.08 -12.19
C HIS A 159 -13.13 2.69 -12.63
N GLN A 160 -14.06 1.87 -13.12
CA GLN A 160 -15.37 2.29 -13.59
C GLN A 160 -16.49 2.07 -12.56
N THR A 161 -16.20 1.45 -11.42
CA THR A 161 -17.18 1.22 -10.35
C THR A 161 -17.60 2.56 -9.76
N LYS A 162 -18.85 2.95 -9.99
CA LYS A 162 -19.40 4.23 -9.52
C LYS A 162 -20.11 4.13 -8.16
N LYS A 163 -20.61 2.94 -7.83
CA LYS A 163 -21.35 2.69 -6.57
C LYS A 163 -20.96 1.34 -6.02
N LEU A 164 -20.85 1.25 -4.70
CA LEU A 164 -20.78 0.01 -3.96
C LEU A 164 -22.17 -0.40 -3.53
N THR A 165 -22.41 -1.70 -3.39
CA THR A 165 -23.64 -2.20 -2.76
C THR A 165 -23.59 -2.00 -1.24
N ASP A 166 -24.73 -2.15 -0.57
CA ASP A 166 -24.78 -2.05 0.90
C ASP A 166 -23.94 -3.15 1.55
N GLU A 167 -23.89 -4.34 0.94
CA GLU A 167 -23.04 -5.45 1.37
C GLU A 167 -21.55 -5.12 1.24
N ASP A 168 -21.14 -4.49 0.14
CA ASP A 168 -19.77 -4.05 -0.05
C ASP A 168 -19.35 -3.00 0.99
N ILE A 169 -20.23 -2.04 1.27
CA ILE A 169 -19.98 -1.00 2.26
C ILE A 169 -19.87 -1.61 3.66
N LYS A 170 -20.74 -2.56 3.98
CA LYS A 170 -20.69 -3.29 5.25
C LYS A 170 -19.39 -4.09 5.38
N ALA A 171 -19.01 -4.82 4.35
CA ALA A 171 -17.76 -5.59 4.32
C ALA A 171 -16.53 -4.67 4.49
N PHE A 172 -16.55 -3.49 3.86
CA PHE A 172 -15.49 -2.50 4.02
C PHE A 172 -15.41 -1.99 5.47
N ARG A 173 -16.55 -1.59 6.06
CA ARG A 173 -16.64 -1.13 7.44
C ARG A 173 -16.11 -2.19 8.41
N ASP A 174 -16.54 -3.45 8.25
CA ASP A 174 -16.14 -4.57 9.11
C ASP A 174 -14.65 -4.87 8.98
N ARG A 175 -14.12 -4.87 7.75
CA ARG A 175 -12.69 -5.12 7.48
C ARG A 175 -11.78 -4.08 8.17
N PHE A 176 -12.20 -2.84 8.22
CA PHE A 176 -11.41 -1.74 8.80
C PHE A 176 -11.86 -1.37 10.22
N ASN A 177 -12.77 -2.14 10.82
CA ASN A 177 -13.30 -1.90 12.16
C ASN A 177 -13.80 -0.45 12.37
N ILE A 178 -14.46 0.11 11.34
CA ILE A 178 -15.01 1.46 11.44
C ILE A 178 -16.24 1.42 12.35
N PRO A 179 -16.29 2.20 13.46
CA PRO A 179 -17.34 2.11 14.47
C PRO A 179 -18.62 2.83 14.06
N ILE A 180 -19.22 2.40 12.94
CA ILE A 180 -20.52 2.89 12.45
C ILE A 180 -21.51 1.74 12.55
N PRO A 181 -22.65 1.92 13.26
CA PRO A 181 -23.65 0.87 13.40
C PRO A 181 -24.37 0.60 12.06
N ASP A 182 -24.91 -0.61 11.89
CA ASP A 182 -25.61 -1.04 10.67
C ASP A 182 -26.74 -0.08 10.30
N SER A 183 -27.48 0.46 11.29
CA SER A 183 -28.58 1.41 11.08
C SER A 183 -28.19 2.73 10.44
N GLU A 184 -26.92 3.15 10.58
CA GLU A 184 -26.42 4.41 10.05
C GLU A 184 -25.61 4.23 8.76
N LEU A 185 -25.29 3.00 8.39
CA LEU A 185 -24.34 2.69 7.32
C LEU A 185 -24.82 3.24 5.96
N HIS A 186 -26.12 3.18 5.69
CA HIS A 186 -26.73 3.69 4.45
C HIS A 186 -26.59 5.21 4.27
N LYS A 187 -26.34 5.96 5.37
CA LYS A 187 -26.12 7.42 5.33
C LYS A 187 -24.69 7.79 4.97
N LEU A 188 -23.77 6.82 4.97
CA LEU A 188 -22.33 7.03 4.75
C LEU A 188 -21.75 8.18 5.59
N PRO A 189 -21.97 8.18 6.93
CA PRO A 189 -21.54 9.30 7.76
C PRO A 189 -20.01 9.38 7.80
N PHE A 190 -19.48 10.61 7.89
CA PHE A 190 -18.07 10.81 8.17
C PHE A 190 -17.77 10.42 9.61
N TYR A 191 -16.82 9.49 9.78
CA TYR A 191 -16.30 9.15 11.08
C TYR A 191 -15.10 10.01 11.44
N LYS A 192 -15.17 10.68 12.58
CA LYS A 192 -14.05 11.35 13.21
C LYS A 192 -13.88 10.77 14.63
N PRO A 193 -12.69 10.25 14.99
CA PRO A 193 -12.42 9.85 16.37
C PRO A 193 -12.59 11.04 17.34
N ALA A 194 -12.93 10.76 18.58
CA ALA A 194 -13.00 11.78 19.62
C ALA A 194 -11.61 12.40 19.88
N ASP A 195 -11.58 13.69 20.23
CA ASP A 195 -10.32 14.43 20.37
C ASP A 195 -9.43 13.92 21.52
N ASP A 196 -9.98 13.16 22.46
CA ASP A 196 -9.30 12.52 23.59
C ASP A 196 -8.71 11.12 23.24
N THR A 197 -8.94 10.62 22.05
CA THR A 197 -8.34 9.34 21.61
C THR A 197 -6.83 9.48 21.39
N PRO A 198 -6.04 8.40 21.59
CA PRO A 198 -4.60 8.44 21.38
C PRO A 198 -4.19 8.89 19.98
N GLU A 199 -4.95 8.49 18.94
CA GLU A 199 -4.70 8.86 17.56
C GLU A 199 -4.85 10.36 17.33
N MET A 200 -5.92 10.96 17.89
CA MET A 200 -6.16 12.39 17.76
C MET A 200 -5.19 13.22 18.59
N GLN A 201 -4.84 12.77 19.79
CA GLN A 201 -3.80 13.43 20.60
C GLN A 201 -2.46 13.43 19.85
N TYR A 202 -2.04 12.28 19.29
CA TYR A 202 -0.81 12.19 18.50
C TYR A 202 -0.86 13.12 17.27
N LEU A 203 -1.97 13.12 16.53
CA LEU A 203 -2.16 13.98 15.36
C LEU A 203 -2.02 15.46 15.72
N HIS A 204 -2.69 15.92 16.78
CA HIS A 204 -2.65 17.30 17.23
C HIS A 204 -1.26 17.69 17.73
N GLU A 205 -0.59 16.82 18.48
CA GLU A 205 0.78 17.05 18.94
C GLU A 205 1.75 17.22 17.77
N ARG A 206 1.72 16.29 16.80
CA ARG A 206 2.56 16.39 15.61
C ARG A 206 2.28 17.65 14.81
N ARG A 207 1.01 18.00 14.63
CA ARG A 207 0.63 19.21 13.90
C ARG A 207 1.08 20.48 14.62
N LYS A 208 0.96 20.52 15.93
CA LYS A 208 1.44 21.64 16.77
C LYS A 208 2.96 21.79 16.65
N ALA A 209 3.70 20.70 16.68
CA ALA A 209 5.17 20.71 16.53
C ALA A 209 5.61 21.27 15.15
N LEU A 210 4.77 21.17 14.13
CA LEU A 210 5.00 21.69 12.77
C LEU A 210 4.50 23.16 12.59
N GLY A 211 4.18 23.87 13.67
CA GLY A 211 3.73 25.26 13.62
C GLY A 211 2.21 25.44 13.61
N GLY A 212 1.43 24.41 13.90
CA GLY A 212 -0.03 24.47 14.01
C GLY A 212 -0.78 24.20 12.70
N TYR A 213 -2.08 24.41 12.73
CA TYR A 213 -2.96 24.23 11.58
C TYR A 213 -2.84 25.38 10.60
N LEU A 214 -3.10 25.13 9.32
CA LEU A 214 -3.17 26.17 8.33
C LEU A 214 -4.30 27.14 8.67
N PRO A 215 -4.09 28.47 8.57
CA PRO A 215 -5.14 29.46 8.78
C PRO A 215 -6.33 29.18 7.85
N ASP A 216 -7.55 29.42 8.36
CA ASP A 216 -8.73 29.42 7.49
C ASP A 216 -8.56 30.53 6.42
N ARG A 217 -8.59 30.15 5.16
CA ARG A 217 -8.48 31.10 4.04
C ARG A 217 -9.56 32.18 4.03
N LYS A 218 -10.70 31.91 4.68
CA LYS A 218 -11.79 32.90 4.84
C LYS A 218 -11.46 33.97 5.87
N SER A 219 -10.55 33.73 6.79
CA SER A 219 -10.15 34.66 7.84
C SER A 219 -8.90 35.49 7.47
N THR A 220 -8.26 35.21 6.34
CA THR A 220 -7.18 36.03 5.85
C THR A 220 -7.77 37.35 5.29
N ARG A 221 -8.19 38.26 6.18
CA ARG A 221 -8.34 39.65 5.78
C ARG A 221 -6.98 40.10 5.29
N LEU A 222 -6.89 40.43 4.00
CA LEU A 222 -5.84 41.30 3.50
C LEU A 222 -5.85 42.54 4.40
N ASN A 223 -4.92 42.62 5.34
CA ASN A 223 -4.62 43.90 5.95
C ASN A 223 -4.10 44.79 4.83
N SER A 224 -5.01 45.49 4.17
CA SER A 224 -4.73 46.68 3.43
C SER A 224 -4.36 47.78 4.45
N SER A 225 -3.16 47.79 4.87
CA SER A 225 -2.58 48.95 5.57
C SER A 225 -1.42 49.43 4.72
N HIS A 226 -1.75 50.48 3.98
CA HIS A 226 -0.94 51.61 3.51
C HIS A 226 0.44 51.35 2.95
#